data_394fa90191c9c9fcaa5ee2c11a328074
#
_entry.id   394fa90191c9c9fcaa5ee2c11a328074
#
_cell.length_a   1.000
_cell.length_b   1.000
_cell.length_c   1.000
_cell.angle_alpha   90.00
_cell.angle_beta   90.00
_cell.angle_gamma   90.00
#
_symmetry.space_group_name_H-M   'P 1'
#
loop_
_entity.id
_entity.type
_entity.pdbx_description
1 polymer ?
#
loop_
_entity_poly.entity_id
_entity_poly.type
_entity_poly.pdbx_seq_one_letter_code
_entity_poly.pdbx_strand_id
1 'polypeptide(L)'
;MEKKYKQRGYKDSDDERQRPAPQPRNDMRAPKMPAFHEVMRCNLCGTQINVEVGGIAVEQQCPKCKSDLHSCKNCISFDPGARFQCRKPISERIAKKDLRNQCDLFEPRKTVERETTAVAAETRDTRSAFDKLFK
;
A
#
# COMPACT_ATOMS: atom_id res chain seq x y z
N MET A 1 -43.70 -54.74 -4.38
CA MET A 1 -43.58 -53.31 -4.14
C MET A 1 -42.88 -52.68 -5.32
N GLU A 2 -43.60 -51.94 -6.12
CA GLU A 2 -43.04 -51.23 -7.26
C GLU A 2 -42.20 -50.05 -6.80
N LYS A 3 -40.97 -50.03 -7.24
CA LYS A 3 -40.08 -48.91 -6.98
C LYS A 3 -40.49 -47.73 -7.84
N LYS A 4 -41.11 -46.73 -7.26
CA LYS A 4 -41.76 -45.58 -7.86
C LYS A 4 -40.81 -44.53 -8.44
N TYR A 5 -39.48 -44.69 -8.29
CA TYR A 5 -38.49 -43.76 -8.80
C TYR A 5 -37.30 -44.52 -9.41
N LYS A 6 -37.29 -44.61 -10.72
CA LYS A 6 -36.13 -44.98 -11.49
C LYS A 6 -35.36 -43.65 -11.79
N GLN A 7 -34.48 -43.29 -10.90
CA GLN A 7 -33.52 -42.21 -11.23
C GLN A 7 -32.61 -42.78 -12.32
N ARG A 8 -32.73 -42.21 -13.51
CA ARG A 8 -31.70 -42.38 -14.53
C ARG A 8 -30.42 -41.80 -13.97
N GLY A 9 -29.47 -42.63 -13.67
CA GLY A 9 -28.18 -42.19 -13.20
C GLY A 9 -27.55 -41.31 -14.28
N TYR A 10 -26.89 -40.29 -13.84
CA TYR A 10 -26.13 -39.28 -14.65
C TYR A 10 -25.05 -39.94 -15.55
N LYS A 11 -24.90 -41.26 -15.49
CA LYS A 11 -23.87 -42.04 -16.23
C LYS A 11 -24.39 -42.81 -17.44
N ASP A 12 -25.67 -42.79 -17.76
CA ASP A 12 -26.24 -43.59 -18.85
C ASP A 12 -26.30 -42.88 -20.19
N SER A 13 -25.50 -41.86 -20.40
CA SER A 13 -25.22 -41.36 -21.71
C SER A 13 -23.81 -41.73 -22.13
N ASP A 14 -23.67 -42.91 -22.69
CA ASP A 14 -22.49 -43.34 -23.46
C ASP A 14 -22.37 -42.54 -24.75
N ASP A 15 -22.57 -41.25 -24.66
CA ASP A 15 -22.22 -40.34 -25.69
C ASP A 15 -20.81 -39.85 -25.38
N GLU A 16 -19.82 -40.61 -25.81
CA GLU A 16 -18.44 -40.17 -25.93
C GLU A 16 -18.36 -38.93 -26.83
N ARG A 17 -19.02 -37.84 -26.41
CA ARG A 17 -18.70 -36.55 -26.94
C ARG A 17 -17.28 -36.26 -26.46
N GLN A 18 -16.34 -36.44 -27.36
CA GLN A 18 -14.98 -35.98 -27.21
C GLN A 18 -15.06 -34.57 -26.62
N ARG A 19 -14.89 -34.47 -25.32
CA ARG A 19 -14.77 -33.17 -24.67
C ARG A 19 -13.57 -32.51 -25.34
N PRO A 20 -13.76 -31.37 -26.03
CA PRO A 20 -12.62 -30.67 -26.59
C PRO A 20 -11.62 -30.51 -25.48
N ALA A 21 -10.37 -30.86 -25.75
CA ALA A 21 -9.28 -30.71 -24.80
C ALA A 21 -9.37 -29.33 -24.16
N PRO A 22 -9.26 -29.20 -22.85
CA PRO A 22 -9.30 -27.92 -22.19
C PRO A 22 -8.26 -27.04 -22.86
N GLN A 23 -8.72 -26.04 -23.60
CA GLN A 23 -7.81 -25.06 -24.17
C GLN A 23 -7.02 -24.46 -23.03
N PRO A 24 -5.70 -24.35 -23.16
CA PRO A 24 -4.90 -23.68 -22.15
C PRO A 24 -5.52 -22.30 -21.94
N ARG A 25 -6.02 -22.05 -20.74
CA ARG A 25 -6.53 -20.74 -20.34
C ARG A 25 -5.35 -19.78 -20.30
N ASN A 26 -4.98 -19.26 -21.46
CA ASN A 26 -3.78 -18.45 -21.64
C ASN A 26 -3.92 -17.04 -21.10
N ASP A 27 -5.02 -16.70 -20.43
CA ASP A 27 -5.29 -15.33 -20.01
C ASP A 27 -5.72 -15.15 -18.56
N MET A 28 -5.33 -16.04 -17.70
CA MET A 28 -5.27 -15.62 -16.31
C MET A 28 -4.00 -14.79 -16.14
N ARG A 29 -4.03 -13.54 -16.58
CA ARG A 29 -3.11 -12.54 -16.06
C ARG A 29 -3.25 -12.61 -14.56
N ALA A 30 -2.22 -13.15 -13.91
CA ALA A 30 -2.17 -13.14 -12.46
C ALA A 30 -2.52 -11.71 -12.01
N PRO A 31 -3.49 -11.54 -11.09
CA PRO A 31 -3.85 -10.20 -10.64
C PRO A 31 -2.56 -9.53 -10.19
N LYS A 32 -2.22 -8.41 -10.82
CA LYS A 32 -1.06 -7.62 -10.39
C LYS A 32 -1.35 -7.18 -8.97
N MET A 33 -0.69 -7.83 -8.04
CA MET A 33 -0.74 -7.39 -6.64
C MET A 33 -0.18 -5.98 -6.59
N PRO A 34 -0.88 -5.04 -5.94
CA PRO A 34 -0.37 -3.70 -5.77
C PRO A 34 0.96 -3.74 -5.03
N ALA A 35 1.92 -3.01 -5.51
CA ALA A 35 3.18 -2.83 -4.79
C ALA A 35 2.92 -2.01 -3.52
N PHE A 36 3.60 -2.38 -2.45
CA PHE A 36 3.61 -1.64 -1.19
C PHE A 36 5.00 -1.06 -1.01
N HIS A 37 5.08 0.17 -0.62
CA HIS A 37 6.35 0.81 -0.31
C HIS A 37 6.25 1.58 1.01
N GLU A 38 7.38 1.65 1.69
CA GLU A 38 7.49 2.38 2.93
C GLU A 38 7.76 3.86 2.63
N VAL A 39 6.94 4.71 3.17
CA VAL A 39 7.07 6.16 3.04
C VAL A 39 7.00 6.82 4.40
N MET A 40 7.64 7.95 4.50
CA MET A 40 7.55 8.87 5.64
C MET A 40 6.75 10.09 5.21
N ARG A 41 5.93 10.63 6.10
CA ARG A 41 5.27 11.92 5.87
C ARG A 41 5.88 12.97 6.76
N CYS A 42 6.17 14.12 6.16
CA CYS A 42 6.64 15.28 6.91
C CYS A 42 5.59 15.67 7.96
N ASN A 43 6.02 15.83 9.21
CA ASN A 43 5.12 16.20 10.31
C ASN A 43 4.46 17.57 10.12
N LEU A 44 5.12 18.49 9.44
CA LEU A 44 4.63 19.87 9.26
C LEU A 44 3.68 20.02 8.08
N CYS A 45 4.03 19.49 6.91
CA CYS A 45 3.26 19.69 5.69
C CYS A 45 2.59 18.43 5.12
N GLY A 46 2.87 17.26 5.69
CA GLY A 46 2.31 15.98 5.23
C GLY A 46 2.87 15.46 3.91
N THR A 47 3.86 16.12 3.34
CA THR A 47 4.47 15.67 2.08
C THR A 47 5.11 14.30 2.24
N GLN A 48 4.85 13.45 1.30
CA GLN A 48 5.40 12.10 1.24
C GLN A 48 6.89 12.15 0.88
N ILE A 49 7.68 11.41 1.64
CA ILE A 49 9.14 11.33 1.49
C ILE A 49 9.50 9.87 1.40
N ASN A 50 10.18 9.49 0.33
CA ASN A 50 10.70 8.14 0.20
C ASN A 50 11.89 7.97 1.14
N VAL A 51 11.84 6.92 1.96
CA VAL A 51 12.92 6.57 2.87
C VAL A 51 13.80 5.55 2.18
N GLU A 52 15.00 5.95 1.86
CA GLU A 52 16.01 5.05 1.30
C GLU A 52 16.56 4.08 2.37
N VAL A 53 17.28 3.08 1.93
CA VAL A 53 17.84 2.03 2.79
C VAL A 53 18.70 2.57 3.94
N GLY A 54 19.31 3.74 3.76
CA GLY A 54 20.11 4.43 4.78
C GLY A 54 19.31 5.23 5.82
N GLY A 55 17.99 5.30 5.68
CA GLY A 55 17.15 6.14 6.56
C GLY A 55 17.14 7.61 6.18
N ILE A 56 16.93 8.47 7.15
CA ILE A 56 16.91 9.93 7.00
C ILE A 56 18.22 10.52 7.54
N ALA A 57 18.94 11.23 6.69
CA ALA A 57 20.16 11.93 7.11
C ALA A 57 19.84 13.12 8.05
N VAL A 58 20.76 13.43 8.96
CA VAL A 58 20.60 14.52 9.95
C VAL A 58 20.31 15.86 9.27
N GLU A 59 20.93 16.10 8.13
CA GLU A 59 20.82 17.37 7.39
C GLU A 59 19.66 17.41 6.39
N GLN A 60 18.93 16.31 6.27
CA GLN A 60 17.87 16.20 5.28
C GLN A 60 16.65 17.05 5.65
N GLN A 61 16.19 17.83 4.69
CA GLN A 61 15.03 18.69 4.83
C GLN A 61 13.88 18.28 3.91
N CYS A 62 12.68 18.64 4.30
CA CYS A 62 11.50 18.42 3.47
C CYS A 62 11.61 19.22 2.16
N PRO A 63 11.39 18.60 1.01
CA PRO A 63 11.48 19.30 -0.28
C PRO A 63 10.42 20.38 -0.44
N LYS A 64 9.30 20.28 0.25
CA LYS A 64 8.18 21.23 0.16
C LYS A 64 8.27 22.39 1.15
N CYS A 65 8.37 22.08 2.44
CA CYS A 65 8.32 23.12 3.50
C CYS A 65 9.68 23.46 4.10
N LYS A 66 10.75 22.78 3.69
CA LYS A 66 12.13 23.00 4.18
C LYS A 66 12.32 22.73 5.68
N SER A 67 11.36 22.11 6.33
CA SER A 67 11.53 21.71 7.73
C SER A 67 12.51 20.54 7.86
N ASP A 68 13.18 20.48 9.00
CA ASP A 68 14.11 19.39 9.27
C ASP A 68 13.38 18.06 9.46
N LEU A 69 13.81 17.04 8.73
CA LEU A 69 13.20 15.71 8.79
C LEU A 69 13.73 14.89 9.96
N HIS A 70 15.01 15.06 10.31
CA HIS A 70 15.62 14.41 11.46
C HIS A 70 15.29 15.15 12.75
N SER A 71 14.02 15.11 13.15
CA SER A 71 13.47 15.77 14.33
C SER A 71 12.66 14.80 15.19
N CYS A 72 12.48 15.11 16.47
CA CYS A 72 11.71 14.25 17.38
C CYS A 72 10.28 14.00 16.90
N LYS A 73 9.62 15.01 16.33
CA LYS A 73 8.24 14.86 15.83
C LYS A 73 8.09 13.90 14.66
N ASN A 74 9.14 13.72 13.88
CA ASN A 74 9.19 12.76 12.80
C ASN A 74 9.66 11.35 13.24
N CYS A 75 10.04 11.20 14.51
CA CYS A 75 10.50 9.95 15.06
C CYS A 75 9.33 9.04 15.46
N ILE A 76 9.49 7.74 15.26
CA ILE A 76 8.49 6.73 15.67
C ILE A 76 8.35 6.68 17.22
N SER A 77 9.41 7.03 17.94
CA SER A 77 9.44 7.00 19.40
C SER A 77 8.87 8.26 20.05
N PHE A 78 8.45 9.25 19.27
CA PHE A 78 7.83 10.46 19.80
C PHE A 78 6.49 10.16 20.46
N ASP A 79 6.39 10.52 21.74
CA ASP A 79 5.17 10.37 22.53
C ASP A 79 5.04 11.58 23.49
N PRO A 80 4.04 12.45 23.30
CA PRO A 80 3.85 13.63 24.15
C PRO A 80 3.65 13.32 25.63
N GLY A 81 3.12 12.13 25.94
CA GLY A 81 2.87 11.70 27.34
C GLY A 81 4.06 11.03 28.02
N ALA A 82 5.10 10.67 27.28
CA ALA A 82 6.27 10.02 27.84
C ALA A 82 7.25 11.02 28.44
N ARG A 83 8.11 10.52 29.32
CA ARG A 83 9.22 11.32 29.85
C ARG A 83 10.08 11.87 28.72
N PHE A 84 10.38 13.15 28.74
CA PHE A 84 11.08 13.86 27.69
C PHE A 84 10.40 13.75 26.29
N GLN A 85 9.13 13.35 26.26
CA GLN A 85 8.34 13.12 25.03
C GLN A 85 8.96 12.07 24.09
N CYS A 86 9.62 11.07 24.68
CA CYS A 86 10.25 9.98 23.94
C CYS A 86 10.02 8.65 24.67
N ARG A 87 9.63 7.61 23.92
CA ARG A 87 9.47 6.26 24.48
C ARG A 87 10.80 5.56 24.75
N LYS A 88 11.87 6.00 24.10
CA LYS A 88 13.20 5.46 24.31
C LYS A 88 13.89 6.18 25.48
N PRO A 89 14.75 5.49 26.24
CA PRO A 89 15.50 6.10 27.33
C PRO A 89 16.57 7.04 26.75
N ILE A 90 16.27 8.32 26.73
CA ILE A 90 17.24 9.36 26.38
C ILE A 90 17.81 9.98 27.66
N SER A 91 19.11 10.29 27.67
CA SER A 91 19.80 10.88 28.82
C SER A 91 19.43 12.34 29.06
N GLU A 92 19.20 13.07 27.97
CA GLU A 92 18.92 14.50 28.01
C GLU A 92 17.64 14.84 27.25
N ARG A 93 16.94 15.85 27.77
CA ARG A 93 15.74 16.37 27.10
C ARG A 93 16.13 17.20 25.89
N ILE A 94 15.61 16.82 24.71
CA ILE A 94 15.69 17.65 23.52
C ILE A 94 14.57 18.69 23.60
N ALA A 95 14.92 19.95 23.83
CA ALA A 95 13.94 21.02 24.07
C ALA A 95 13.09 21.33 22.83
N LYS A 96 13.71 21.38 21.66
CA LYS A 96 13.04 21.71 20.40
C LYS A 96 12.75 20.46 19.60
N LYS A 97 11.52 19.99 19.66
CA LYS A 97 11.08 18.74 19.01
C LYS A 97 10.89 18.86 17.51
N ASP A 98 10.74 20.07 17.01
CA ASP A 98 10.52 20.37 15.59
C ASP A 98 11.79 20.56 14.79
N LEU A 99 12.88 20.90 15.49
CA LEU A 99 14.16 21.20 14.86
C LEU A 99 15.04 19.94 14.76
N ARG A 100 16.05 20.07 13.88
CA ARG A 100 17.11 19.09 13.72
C ARG A 100 17.73 18.70 15.06
N ASN A 101 17.93 17.42 15.25
CA ASN A 101 18.67 16.86 16.37
C ASN A 101 19.66 15.80 15.87
N GLN A 102 20.60 15.45 16.73
CA GLN A 102 21.61 14.41 16.48
C GLN A 102 21.35 13.18 17.35
N CYS A 103 20.09 12.79 17.46
CA CYS A 103 19.72 11.65 18.27
C CYS A 103 20.11 10.34 17.57
N ASP A 104 20.94 9.54 18.20
CA ASP A 104 21.35 8.22 17.68
C ASP A 104 20.20 7.21 17.68
N LEU A 105 19.18 7.44 18.47
CA LEU A 105 17.99 6.60 18.59
C LEU A 105 16.86 7.02 17.63
N PHE A 106 17.14 7.95 16.73
CA PHE A 106 16.16 8.41 15.76
C PHE A 106 15.78 7.29 14.78
N GLU A 107 14.49 7.07 14.64
CA GLU A 107 13.91 6.20 13.64
C GLU A 107 12.76 6.94 12.94
N PRO A 108 12.79 7.09 11.63
CA PRO A 108 11.72 7.77 10.91
C PRO A 108 10.40 7.01 11.06
N ARG A 109 9.31 7.73 11.26
CA ARG A 109 7.96 7.15 11.28
C ARG A 109 7.56 6.76 9.88
N LYS A 110 7.71 5.49 9.55
CA LYS A 110 7.35 4.93 8.26
C LYS A 110 5.90 4.42 8.28
N THR A 111 5.21 4.66 7.20
CA THR A 111 3.91 4.08 6.90
C THR A 111 4.00 3.27 5.62
N VAL A 112 3.31 2.14 5.57
CA VAL A 112 3.23 1.32 4.36
C VAL A 112 2.07 1.85 3.53
N GLU A 113 2.38 2.37 2.37
CA GLU A 113 1.39 2.84 1.42
C GLU A 113 1.27 1.89 0.24
N ARG A 114 0.04 1.65 -0.16
CA ARG A 114 -0.27 0.89 -1.36
C ARG A 114 -0.03 1.78 -2.58
N GLU A 115 0.75 1.30 -3.52
CA GLU A 115 0.88 1.94 -4.80
C GLU A 115 -0.46 1.79 -5.54
N THR A 116 -1.30 2.79 -5.43
CA THR A 116 -2.44 2.93 -6.32
C THR A 116 -1.88 3.44 -7.64
N THR A 117 -1.55 2.52 -8.53
CA THR A 117 -1.27 2.86 -9.92
C THR A 117 -2.44 3.71 -10.38
N ALA A 118 -2.16 4.94 -10.75
CA ALA A 118 -3.19 5.87 -11.17
C ALA A 118 -3.93 5.31 -12.39
N VAL A 119 -5.00 4.59 -12.14
CA VAL A 119 -6.03 4.28 -13.15
C VAL A 119 -6.76 5.57 -13.56
N ALA A 120 -6.35 6.70 -13.00
CA ALA A 120 -6.92 8.01 -13.28
C ALA A 120 -6.66 8.52 -14.72
N ALA A 121 -5.77 7.88 -15.49
CA ALA A 121 -5.54 8.27 -16.87
C ALA A 121 -6.53 7.67 -17.87
N GLU A 122 -7.17 6.55 -17.54
CA GLU A 122 -8.11 5.88 -18.46
C GLU A 122 -9.57 6.31 -18.30
N THR A 123 -9.90 7.05 -17.26
CA THR A 123 -11.28 7.47 -17.01
C THR A 123 -11.77 8.56 -17.96
N ARG A 124 -10.89 9.14 -18.76
CA ARG A 124 -11.30 10.15 -19.76
C ARG A 124 -12.02 9.55 -20.98
N ASP A 125 -11.74 8.29 -21.28
CA ASP A 125 -12.34 7.63 -22.45
C ASP A 125 -13.60 6.83 -22.14
N THR A 126 -13.84 6.46 -20.90
CA THR A 126 -15.03 5.66 -20.55
C THR A 126 -16.32 6.41 -20.75
N ARG A 127 -16.33 7.73 -20.55
CA ARG A 127 -17.52 8.55 -20.77
C ARG A 127 -17.82 8.71 -22.26
N SER A 128 -16.81 8.92 -23.07
CA SER A 128 -16.97 9.00 -24.53
C SER A 128 -17.31 7.63 -25.14
N ALA A 129 -16.79 6.55 -24.58
CA ALA A 129 -17.14 5.19 -24.98
C ALA A 129 -18.60 4.86 -24.63
N PHE A 130 -19.08 5.31 -23.47
CA PHE A 130 -20.45 5.14 -23.04
C PHE A 130 -21.43 5.94 -23.90
N ASP A 131 -21.11 7.19 -24.23
CA ASP A 131 -21.95 8.04 -25.08
C ASP A 131 -22.08 7.51 -26.52
N LYS A 132 -21.12 6.73 -27.00
CA LYS A 132 -21.18 6.07 -28.32
C LYS A 132 -22.13 4.88 -28.37
N LEU A 133 -22.49 4.29 -27.23
CA LEU A 133 -23.39 3.15 -27.16
C LEU A 133 -24.86 3.55 -27.30
N PHE A 134 -25.18 4.83 -27.18
CA PHE A 134 -26.56 5.35 -27.20
C PHE A 134 -26.86 6.23 -28.44
N LYS A 135 -26.02 6.18 -29.45
CA LYS A 135 -26.32 6.80 -30.76
C LYS A 135 -26.79 5.82 -31.76
#